data_211dd80707d3dba5626f38e9b9da389b
#
_entry.id   211dd80707d3dba5626f38e9b9da389b
#
_cell.length_a   1.000
_cell.length_b   1.000
_cell.length_c   1.000
_cell.angle_alpha   90.00
_cell.angle_beta   90.00
_cell.angle_gamma   90.00
#
_symmetry.space_group_name_H-M   'P 1'
#
loop_
_entity.id
_entity.type
_entity.pdbx_description
1 polymer ?
#
loop_
_entity_poly.entity_id
_entity_poly.type
_entity_poly.pdbx_seq_one_letter_code
_entity_poly.pdbx_strand_id
1 'polypeptide(L)'
;MMRLLFTRSLRIAAACMAIAVTVPVWPRPPSSENPEIAARKHAEKKDFTDAEIIEGFFKTSFGAEFQLAGRVDRIRKYDGPVRVYAGGNRPDRKAELAKVIADIGKRVQHLDIAMAERPEDATIIVQLVRDRDLYRTIAKDYGGDRAREIKTSLDPQCLSGFRKNENFEITHSDVILTVDNGDFVFFDCAYEELLQALGPINDTSTVPWTMFNDKVSMGFFDVYDQYILNLLYDPHIRPGMTVEEVKAVLPDALADAKAWVRKVNNLPE
;
A
#
# COMPACT_ATOMS: atom_id res chain seq x y z
N MET A 1 59.49 1.96 77.31
CA MET A 1 60.12 2.49 76.06
C MET A 1 59.55 1.69 74.89
N MET A 2 58.61 2.29 74.18
CA MET A 2 57.94 1.60 73.08
C MET A 2 57.91 2.56 71.87
N ARG A 3 58.67 2.19 70.81
CA ARG A 3 58.78 3.01 69.59
C ARG A 3 57.66 2.68 68.70
N LEU A 4 56.78 3.66 68.30
CA LEU A 4 55.78 3.61 67.30
C LEU A 4 56.43 3.79 65.90
N LEU A 5 56.27 2.83 65.05
CA LEU A 5 56.62 2.90 63.61
C LEU A 5 55.40 3.39 62.85
N PHE A 6 55.49 4.58 62.23
CA PHE A 6 54.49 5.10 61.28
C PHE A 6 54.80 4.54 59.91
N THR A 7 53.88 3.72 59.35
CA THR A 7 53.90 3.31 57.96
C THR A 7 53.13 4.33 57.15
N ARG A 8 53.76 5.00 56.20
CA ARG A 8 53.14 5.87 55.23
C ARG A 8 52.60 5.01 54.08
N SER A 9 51.27 4.94 53.90
CA SER A 9 50.61 4.35 52.75
C SER A 9 50.65 5.32 51.58
N LEU A 10 51.32 4.93 50.49
CA LEU A 10 51.39 5.66 49.26
C LEU A 10 50.11 5.30 48.45
N ARG A 11 49.16 6.23 48.26
CA ARG A 11 47.99 6.05 47.39
C ARG A 11 48.39 6.44 45.99
N ILE A 12 48.51 5.42 45.10
CA ILE A 12 48.66 5.61 43.67
C ILE A 12 47.24 5.82 43.08
N ALA A 13 46.96 7.05 42.62
CA ALA A 13 45.74 7.35 41.89
C ALA A 13 45.94 6.94 40.43
N ALA A 14 45.26 5.87 39.99
CA ALA A 14 45.19 5.48 38.59
C ALA A 14 44.17 6.36 37.88
N ALA A 15 44.65 7.24 37.02
CA ALA A 15 43.77 8.03 36.12
C ALA A 15 43.41 7.17 34.93
N CYS A 16 42.15 6.68 34.87
CA CYS A 16 41.60 6.05 33.69
C CYS A 16 41.27 7.11 32.64
N MET A 17 42.10 7.23 31.62
CA MET A 17 41.81 8.03 30.42
C MET A 17 40.83 7.24 29.54
N ALA A 18 39.57 7.64 29.51
CA ALA A 18 38.57 7.11 28.56
C ALA A 18 38.85 7.71 27.19
N ILE A 19 39.37 6.92 26.30
CA ILE A 19 39.52 7.27 24.86
C ILE A 19 38.14 7.12 24.23
N ALA A 20 37.46 8.23 23.96
CA ALA A 20 36.24 8.24 23.17
C ALA A 20 36.58 7.92 21.71
N VAL A 21 36.34 6.68 21.29
CA VAL A 21 36.44 6.29 19.89
C VAL A 21 35.19 6.81 19.18
N THR A 22 35.33 7.94 18.48
CA THR A 22 34.30 8.43 17.56
C THR A 22 34.33 7.56 16.31
N VAL A 23 33.37 6.64 16.21
CA VAL A 23 33.14 5.88 14.98
C VAL A 23 32.56 6.84 13.95
N PRO A 24 33.19 7.03 12.76
CA PRO A 24 32.62 7.88 11.73
C PRO A 24 31.30 7.25 11.25
N VAL A 25 30.20 7.99 11.42
CA VAL A 25 28.90 7.62 10.80
C VAL A 25 29.02 7.97 9.34
N TRP A 26 29.33 6.97 8.51
CA TRP A 26 29.24 7.10 7.06
C TRP A 26 27.77 7.31 6.70
N PRO A 27 27.43 8.32 5.86
CA PRO A 27 26.09 8.45 5.36
C PRO A 27 25.75 7.15 4.60
N ARG A 28 24.65 6.51 4.96
CA ARG A 28 24.13 5.37 4.21
C ARG A 28 23.95 5.83 2.76
N PRO A 29 24.48 5.12 1.75
CA PRO A 29 24.16 5.44 0.38
C PRO A 29 22.64 5.43 0.23
N PRO A 30 22.06 6.30 -0.64
CA PRO A 30 20.63 6.26 -0.92
C PRO A 30 20.29 4.80 -1.24
N SER A 31 19.24 4.27 -0.60
CA SER A 31 18.83 2.88 -0.77
C SER A 31 18.69 2.62 -2.27
N SER A 32 19.56 1.78 -2.81
CA SER A 32 19.42 1.32 -4.19
C SER A 32 18.04 0.66 -4.30
N GLU A 33 17.29 0.95 -5.36
CA GLU A 33 16.02 0.29 -5.64
C GLU A 33 16.19 -1.23 -5.53
N ASN A 34 15.19 -1.91 -4.98
CA ASN A 34 15.22 -3.37 -4.89
C ASN A 34 15.45 -3.97 -6.29
N PRO A 35 16.47 -4.84 -6.50
CA PRO A 35 16.81 -5.36 -7.83
C PRO A 35 15.65 -6.10 -8.51
N GLU A 36 14.79 -6.77 -7.74
CA GLU A 36 13.63 -7.47 -8.27
C GLU A 36 12.58 -6.48 -8.78
N ILE A 37 12.29 -5.41 -8.03
CA ILE A 37 11.41 -4.33 -8.48
C ILE A 37 11.97 -3.67 -9.75
N ALA A 38 13.28 -3.37 -9.78
CA ALA A 38 13.93 -2.78 -10.95
C ALA A 38 13.81 -3.67 -12.19
N ALA A 39 14.01 -4.99 -12.05
CA ALA A 39 13.86 -5.95 -13.13
C ALA A 39 12.42 -6.01 -13.67
N ARG A 40 11.42 -5.98 -12.78
CA ARG A 40 9.98 -5.97 -13.16
C ARG A 40 9.60 -4.69 -13.88
N LYS A 41 10.04 -3.53 -13.39
CA LYS A 41 9.83 -2.23 -14.08
C LYS A 41 10.45 -2.21 -15.49
N HIS A 42 11.60 -2.85 -15.68
CA HIS A 42 12.21 -2.97 -16.99
C HIS A 42 11.42 -3.87 -17.94
N ALA A 43 10.80 -4.93 -17.42
CA ALA A 43 10.01 -5.90 -18.18
C ALA A 43 8.53 -5.51 -18.34
N GLU A 44 8.10 -4.41 -17.72
CA GLU A 44 6.72 -3.95 -17.69
C GLU A 44 6.17 -3.73 -19.10
N LYS A 45 5.00 -4.30 -19.40
CA LYS A 45 4.21 -3.92 -20.59
C LYS A 45 3.62 -2.53 -20.34
N LYS A 46 3.80 -1.62 -21.30
CA LYS A 46 3.36 -0.21 -21.18
C LYS A 46 2.33 0.21 -22.21
N ASP A 47 2.12 -0.61 -23.23
CA ASP A 47 1.16 -0.35 -24.29
C ASP A 47 -0.01 -1.32 -24.18
N PHE A 48 -1.22 -0.77 -24.05
CA PHE A 48 -2.46 -1.51 -23.87
C PHE A 48 -3.53 -0.97 -24.81
N THR A 49 -4.29 -1.88 -25.39
CA THR A 49 -5.47 -1.55 -26.17
C THR A 49 -6.59 -1.07 -25.25
N ASP A 50 -7.52 -0.30 -25.81
CA ASP A 50 -8.72 0.13 -25.09
C ASP A 50 -9.51 -1.07 -24.54
N ALA A 51 -9.58 -2.17 -25.28
CA ALA A 51 -10.27 -3.38 -24.86
C ALA A 51 -9.60 -4.02 -23.63
N GLU A 52 -8.27 -4.09 -23.58
CA GLU A 52 -7.53 -4.61 -22.41
C GLU A 52 -7.77 -3.75 -21.17
N ILE A 53 -7.73 -2.41 -21.30
CA ILE A 53 -7.96 -1.48 -20.20
C ILE A 53 -9.41 -1.59 -19.69
N ILE A 54 -10.39 -1.58 -20.60
CA ILE A 54 -11.81 -1.69 -20.27
C ILE A 54 -12.11 -3.02 -19.58
N GLU A 55 -11.56 -4.12 -20.09
CA GLU A 55 -11.74 -5.45 -19.50
C GLU A 55 -11.23 -5.48 -18.05
N GLY A 56 -10.02 -5.00 -17.80
CA GLY A 56 -9.46 -4.96 -16.46
C GLY A 56 -10.28 -4.08 -15.51
N PHE A 57 -10.64 -2.89 -15.96
CA PHE A 57 -11.45 -1.98 -15.18
C PHE A 57 -12.78 -2.62 -14.72
N PHE A 58 -13.52 -3.26 -15.64
CA PHE A 58 -14.80 -3.89 -15.26
C PHE A 58 -14.61 -5.11 -14.36
N LYS A 59 -13.54 -5.88 -14.56
CA LYS A 59 -13.27 -7.07 -13.75
C LYS A 59 -12.82 -6.75 -12.32
N THR A 60 -12.10 -5.65 -12.13
CA THR A 60 -11.55 -5.29 -10.81
C THR A 60 -12.45 -4.33 -10.02
N SER A 61 -13.15 -3.42 -10.71
CA SER A 61 -13.98 -2.38 -10.04
C SER A 61 -15.40 -2.85 -9.72
N PHE A 62 -15.87 -3.95 -10.32
CA PHE A 62 -17.17 -4.55 -10.04
C PHE A 62 -17.01 -5.95 -9.43
N GLY A 63 -17.87 -6.30 -8.50
CA GLY A 63 -17.72 -7.53 -7.71
C GLY A 63 -17.03 -7.31 -6.38
N ALA A 64 -16.64 -8.38 -5.73
CA ALA A 64 -15.78 -8.40 -4.55
C ALA A 64 -15.27 -9.84 -4.38
N GLU A 65 -14.00 -9.99 -4.04
CA GLU A 65 -13.35 -11.28 -3.78
C GLU A 65 -14.09 -12.07 -2.69
N PHE A 66 -14.34 -11.40 -1.57
CA PHE A 66 -15.18 -11.93 -0.51
C PHE A 66 -16.60 -11.41 -0.66
N GLN A 67 -17.50 -12.21 -1.22
CA GLN A 67 -18.92 -11.85 -1.41
C GLN A 67 -19.69 -11.74 -0.08
N LEU A 68 -19.11 -11.06 0.92
CA LEU A 68 -19.70 -10.87 2.24
C LEU A 68 -21.06 -10.17 2.21
N ALA A 69 -21.25 -9.28 1.24
CA ALA A 69 -22.47 -8.50 1.04
C ALA A 69 -23.22 -8.92 -0.25
N GLY A 70 -22.88 -10.08 -0.84
CA GLY A 70 -23.38 -10.49 -2.13
C GLY A 70 -22.65 -9.78 -3.29
N ARG A 71 -23.11 -10.08 -4.52
CA ARG A 71 -22.53 -9.47 -5.74
C ARG A 71 -22.79 -7.96 -5.74
N VAL A 72 -21.75 -7.15 -5.86
CA VAL A 72 -21.86 -5.70 -5.90
C VAL A 72 -21.64 -5.21 -7.32
N ASP A 73 -22.72 -4.86 -8.01
CA ASP A 73 -22.72 -4.37 -9.38
C ASP A 73 -22.77 -2.83 -9.42
N ARG A 74 -21.98 -2.18 -8.55
CA ARG A 74 -21.91 -0.73 -8.37
C ARG A 74 -20.48 -0.26 -8.19
N ILE A 75 -20.16 0.90 -8.73
CA ILE A 75 -18.88 1.58 -8.44
C ILE A 75 -18.81 1.94 -6.96
N ARG A 76 -17.65 1.65 -6.36
CA ARG A 76 -17.29 2.04 -5.00
C ARG A 76 -15.97 2.78 -5.08
N LYS A 77 -15.92 3.98 -4.55
CA LYS A 77 -14.71 4.80 -4.44
C LYS A 77 -14.89 5.87 -3.38
N TYR A 78 -13.83 6.50 -2.95
CA TYR A 78 -13.91 7.72 -2.17
C TYR A 78 -14.38 8.87 -3.05
N ASP A 79 -15.26 9.74 -2.53
CA ASP A 79 -15.73 10.95 -3.20
C ASP A 79 -15.13 12.23 -2.59
N GLY A 80 -14.25 12.10 -1.62
CA GLY A 80 -13.55 13.17 -0.93
C GLY A 80 -12.08 12.86 -0.68
N PRO A 81 -11.39 13.72 0.09
CA PRO A 81 -9.99 13.53 0.43
C PRO A 81 -9.73 12.23 1.16
N VAL A 82 -8.72 11.50 0.71
CA VAL A 82 -8.24 10.26 1.33
C VAL A 82 -7.05 10.56 2.22
N ARG A 83 -7.13 10.15 3.48
CA ARG A 83 -6.06 10.38 4.47
C ARG A 83 -5.65 9.05 5.07
N VAL A 84 -4.36 8.74 4.98
CA VAL A 84 -3.80 7.43 5.32
C VAL A 84 -2.97 7.53 6.60
N TYR A 85 -3.37 6.84 7.65
CA TYR A 85 -2.58 6.73 8.87
C TYR A 85 -1.86 5.39 8.95
N ALA A 86 -0.56 5.41 9.28
CA ALA A 86 0.25 4.22 9.48
C ALA A 86 0.42 3.92 10.97
N GLY A 87 -0.26 2.89 11.47
CA GLY A 87 -0.07 2.33 12.81
C GLY A 87 1.17 1.44 12.91
N GLY A 88 1.56 1.07 14.15
CA GLY A 88 2.71 0.21 14.39
C GLY A 88 4.02 0.94 14.68
N ASN A 89 5.04 0.20 15.12
CA ASN A 89 6.33 0.74 15.57
C ASN A 89 7.47 0.37 14.59
N ARG A 90 7.34 0.79 13.32
CA ARG A 90 8.33 0.58 12.26
C ARG A 90 8.50 1.88 11.46
N PRO A 91 9.34 2.80 11.93
CA PRO A 91 9.52 4.12 11.30
C PRO A 91 10.07 4.02 9.88
N ASP A 92 10.89 3.01 9.58
CA ASP A 92 11.39 2.68 8.24
C ASP A 92 10.24 2.36 7.26
N ARG A 93 9.35 1.44 7.64
CA ARG A 93 8.18 1.05 6.84
C ARG A 93 7.14 2.16 6.70
N LYS A 94 6.99 3.00 7.75
CA LYS A 94 6.15 4.20 7.64
C LYS A 94 6.69 5.19 6.62
N ALA A 95 8.00 5.40 6.57
CA ALA A 95 8.63 6.28 5.60
C ALA A 95 8.53 5.71 4.17
N GLU A 96 8.60 4.40 3.99
CA GLU A 96 8.38 3.72 2.71
C GLU A 96 6.92 3.80 2.27
N LEU A 97 5.98 3.56 3.17
CA LEU A 97 4.55 3.72 2.91
C LEU A 97 4.20 5.15 2.48
N ALA A 98 4.80 6.16 3.13
CA ALA A 98 4.60 7.55 2.73
C ALA A 98 5.04 7.82 1.29
N LYS A 99 6.10 7.15 0.80
CA LYS A 99 6.52 7.24 -0.61
C LYS A 99 5.52 6.55 -1.55
N VAL A 100 4.96 5.41 -1.14
CA VAL A 100 3.90 4.71 -1.90
C VAL A 100 2.67 5.61 -2.03
N ILE A 101 2.20 6.23 -0.94
CA ILE A 101 1.08 7.17 -0.96
C ILE A 101 1.36 8.37 -1.87
N ALA A 102 2.55 8.95 -1.78
CA ALA A 102 2.93 10.07 -2.64
C ALA A 102 3.01 9.69 -4.13
N ASP A 103 3.47 8.46 -4.44
CA ASP A 103 3.51 7.94 -5.81
C ASP A 103 2.09 7.71 -6.35
N ILE A 104 1.18 7.12 -5.58
CA ILE A 104 -0.23 6.96 -5.95
C ILE A 104 -0.86 8.33 -6.23
N GLY A 105 -0.73 9.29 -5.30
CA GLY A 105 -1.30 10.64 -5.47
C GLY A 105 -0.74 11.40 -6.66
N LYS A 106 0.50 11.15 -7.07
CA LYS A 106 1.10 11.74 -8.26
C LYS A 106 0.56 11.13 -9.55
N ARG A 107 0.19 9.85 -9.54
CA ARG A 107 -0.14 9.08 -10.76
C ARG A 107 -1.63 8.98 -11.01
N VAL A 108 -2.47 9.13 -10.00
CA VAL A 108 -3.93 9.12 -10.14
C VAL A 108 -4.45 10.57 -10.16
N GLN A 109 -4.95 10.99 -11.33
CA GLN A 109 -5.59 12.29 -11.48
C GLN A 109 -6.89 12.32 -10.65
N HIS A 110 -7.26 13.42 -10.11
CA HIS A 110 -8.49 13.60 -9.32
C HIS A 110 -8.56 12.82 -7.98
N LEU A 111 -7.45 12.22 -7.53
CA LEU A 111 -7.36 11.60 -6.21
C LEU A 111 -6.54 12.49 -5.27
N ASP A 112 -7.20 13.09 -4.29
CA ASP A 112 -6.53 13.80 -3.19
C ASP A 112 -6.18 12.81 -2.09
N ILE A 113 -4.99 12.23 -2.15
CA ILE A 113 -4.49 11.28 -1.15
C ILE A 113 -3.22 11.80 -0.47
N ALA A 114 -3.16 11.69 0.86
CA ALA A 114 -2.01 12.09 1.66
C ALA A 114 -1.92 11.30 2.97
N MET A 115 -0.75 11.33 3.61
CA MET A 115 -0.58 10.80 4.96
C MET A 115 -1.33 11.64 5.99
N ALA A 116 -1.95 10.99 6.97
CA ALA A 116 -2.51 11.60 8.17
C ALA A 116 -1.51 11.49 9.34
N GLU A 117 -1.48 12.51 10.19
CA GLU A 117 -0.63 12.50 11.40
C GLU A 117 -1.28 11.69 12.53
N ARG A 118 -2.60 11.67 12.61
CA ARG A 118 -3.38 11.03 13.67
C ARG A 118 -4.41 10.06 13.09
N PRO A 119 -4.69 8.95 13.78
CA PRO A 119 -5.66 7.96 13.29
C PRO A 119 -7.10 8.50 13.16
N GLU A 120 -7.49 9.47 14.00
CA GLU A 120 -8.82 10.10 13.96
C GLU A 120 -9.04 10.98 12.73
N ASP A 121 -7.98 11.42 12.07
CA ASP A 121 -8.04 12.23 10.85
C ASP A 121 -8.00 11.35 9.57
N ALA A 122 -7.87 10.02 9.73
CA ALA A 122 -7.65 9.11 8.63
C ALA A 122 -8.93 8.45 8.13
N THR A 123 -9.01 8.29 6.80
CA THR A 123 -10.02 7.48 6.12
C THR A 123 -9.50 6.07 5.79
N ILE A 124 -8.17 5.90 5.74
CA ILE A 124 -7.52 4.59 5.61
C ILE A 124 -6.59 4.38 6.80
N ILE A 125 -6.77 3.27 7.53
CA ILE A 125 -5.87 2.86 8.60
C ILE A 125 -5.01 1.70 8.12
N VAL A 126 -3.70 1.91 8.06
CA VAL A 126 -2.73 0.86 7.74
C VAL A 126 -2.10 0.34 9.01
N GLN A 127 -2.27 -0.95 9.29
CA GLN A 127 -1.64 -1.65 10.40
C GLN A 127 -0.36 -2.34 9.92
N LEU A 128 0.79 -1.86 10.37
CA LEU A 128 2.09 -2.45 10.09
C LEU A 128 2.40 -3.52 11.14
N VAL A 129 2.30 -4.79 10.76
CA VAL A 129 2.41 -5.94 11.67
C VAL A 129 3.57 -6.87 11.28
N ARG A 130 4.03 -7.70 12.21
CA ARG A 130 4.92 -8.80 11.85
C ARG A 130 4.10 -9.94 11.26
N ASP A 131 4.70 -10.72 10.39
CA ASP A 131 4.07 -11.90 9.79
C ASP A 131 3.43 -12.82 10.85
N ARG A 132 4.15 -13.13 11.92
CA ARG A 132 3.64 -13.95 13.04
C ARG A 132 2.41 -13.36 13.75
N ASP A 133 2.15 -12.06 13.61
CA ASP A 133 1.04 -11.34 14.26
C ASP A 133 -0.14 -11.12 13.30
N LEU A 134 0.04 -11.37 11.99
CA LEU A 134 -0.95 -11.14 10.94
C LEU A 134 -2.29 -11.81 11.25
N TYR A 135 -2.30 -13.13 11.47
CA TYR A 135 -3.53 -13.87 11.75
C TYR A 135 -4.26 -13.35 13.00
N ARG A 136 -3.51 -12.97 14.05
CA ARG A 136 -4.09 -12.42 15.27
C ARG A 136 -4.75 -11.06 15.00
N THR A 137 -4.12 -10.24 14.16
CA THR A 137 -4.66 -8.94 13.76
C THR A 137 -5.94 -9.12 12.94
N ILE A 138 -5.93 -10.00 11.95
CA ILE A 138 -7.13 -10.34 11.17
C ILE A 138 -8.26 -10.85 12.09
N ALA A 139 -7.94 -11.74 13.02
CA ALA A 139 -8.94 -12.27 13.96
C ALA A 139 -9.55 -11.21 14.90
N LYS A 140 -8.75 -10.21 15.27
CA LYS A 140 -9.21 -9.08 16.08
C LYS A 140 -10.16 -8.17 15.29
N ASP A 141 -9.86 -7.89 14.02
CA ASP A 141 -10.57 -6.90 13.22
C ASP A 141 -11.80 -7.50 12.51
N TYR A 142 -11.72 -8.77 12.09
CA TYR A 142 -12.77 -9.45 11.30
C TYR A 142 -13.47 -10.60 12.06
N GLY A 143 -12.98 -10.94 13.26
CA GLY A 143 -13.47 -12.07 14.05
C GLY A 143 -12.79 -13.39 13.73
N GLY A 144 -12.76 -14.32 14.72
CA GLY A 144 -11.99 -15.56 14.63
C GLY A 144 -12.44 -16.53 13.54
N ASP A 145 -13.76 -16.60 13.26
CA ASP A 145 -14.30 -17.48 12.21
C ASP A 145 -13.88 -16.99 10.84
N ARG A 146 -13.99 -15.69 10.62
CA ARG A 146 -13.58 -15.05 9.36
C ARG A 146 -12.09 -15.14 9.15
N ALA A 147 -11.28 -14.92 10.17
CA ALA A 147 -9.83 -15.06 10.08
C ALA A 147 -9.40 -16.49 9.68
N ARG A 148 -10.12 -17.52 10.16
CA ARG A 148 -9.88 -18.91 9.75
C ARG A 148 -10.19 -19.14 8.27
N GLU A 149 -11.31 -18.60 7.80
CA GLU A 149 -11.70 -18.67 6.39
C GLU A 149 -10.65 -18.00 5.49
N ILE A 150 -10.27 -16.75 5.80
CA ILE A 150 -9.24 -16.00 5.07
C ILE A 150 -7.93 -16.80 5.03
N LYS A 151 -7.46 -17.31 6.18
CA LYS A 151 -6.23 -18.09 6.23
C LYS A 151 -6.28 -19.36 5.39
N THR A 152 -7.43 -20.01 5.34
CA THR A 152 -7.57 -21.31 4.65
C THR A 152 -7.72 -21.13 3.14
N SER A 153 -8.36 -20.05 2.70
CA SER A 153 -8.64 -19.78 1.28
C SER A 153 -7.52 -19.06 0.56
N LEU A 154 -6.79 -18.14 1.23
CA LEU A 154 -5.83 -17.24 0.60
C LEU A 154 -4.41 -17.39 1.14
N ASP A 155 -4.25 -17.76 2.43
CA ASP A 155 -2.97 -17.66 3.17
C ASP A 155 -2.24 -16.31 2.92
N PRO A 156 -2.94 -15.17 3.14
CA PRO A 156 -2.47 -13.88 2.67
C PRO A 156 -1.25 -13.39 3.45
N GLN A 157 -0.41 -12.61 2.78
CA GLN A 157 0.69 -11.85 3.40
C GLN A 157 0.27 -10.43 3.77
N CYS A 158 -0.85 -9.97 3.24
CA CYS A 158 -1.48 -8.69 3.46
C CYS A 158 -2.99 -8.80 3.24
N LEU A 159 -3.73 -7.78 3.63
CA LEU A 159 -5.19 -7.77 3.48
C LEU A 159 -5.71 -6.35 3.50
N SER A 160 -6.70 -6.06 2.68
CA SER A 160 -7.47 -4.84 2.77
C SER A 160 -8.99 -5.10 2.82
N GLY A 161 -9.70 -4.11 3.26
CA GLY A 161 -11.15 -4.09 3.24
C GLY A 161 -11.67 -2.69 3.49
N PHE A 162 -12.90 -2.42 3.05
CA PHE A 162 -13.51 -1.11 3.26
C PHE A 162 -14.98 -1.18 3.68
N ARG A 163 -15.43 -0.07 4.24
CA ARG A 163 -16.84 0.21 4.52
C ARG A 163 -17.33 1.30 3.59
N LYS A 164 -18.56 1.18 3.13
CA LYS A 164 -19.22 2.17 2.28
C LYS A 164 -20.55 2.61 2.89
N ASN A 165 -21.00 3.79 2.49
CA ASN A 165 -22.35 4.26 2.80
C ASN A 165 -23.39 3.71 1.79
N GLU A 166 -24.64 4.16 1.93
CA GLU A 166 -25.74 3.75 1.07
C GLU A 166 -25.59 4.23 -0.38
N ASN A 167 -24.82 5.30 -0.61
CA ASN A 167 -24.49 5.83 -1.94
C ASN A 167 -23.30 5.15 -2.57
N PHE A 168 -22.77 4.08 -1.97
CA PHE A 168 -21.58 3.36 -2.42
C PHE A 168 -20.26 4.15 -2.33
N GLU A 169 -20.26 5.29 -1.64
CA GLU A 169 -19.04 6.01 -1.31
C GLU A 169 -18.26 5.25 -0.24
N ILE A 170 -16.99 5.01 -0.46
CA ILE A 170 -16.12 4.42 0.57
C ILE A 170 -15.92 5.47 1.67
N THR A 171 -16.20 5.08 2.90
CA THR A 171 -16.10 5.95 4.07
C THR A 171 -14.91 5.63 4.95
N HIS A 172 -14.44 4.39 4.90
CA HIS A 172 -13.29 3.94 5.68
C HIS A 172 -12.70 2.66 5.07
N SER A 173 -11.37 2.53 5.12
CA SER A 173 -10.67 1.30 4.76
C SER A 173 -9.68 0.89 5.85
N ASP A 174 -9.55 -0.41 6.06
CA ASP A 174 -8.56 -1.04 6.92
C ASP A 174 -7.59 -1.83 6.03
N VAL A 175 -6.28 -1.63 6.22
CA VAL A 175 -5.21 -2.31 5.49
C VAL A 175 -4.24 -2.93 6.49
N ILE A 176 -3.88 -4.19 6.31
CA ILE A 176 -2.91 -4.89 7.15
C ILE A 176 -1.72 -5.30 6.27
N LEU A 177 -0.52 -4.82 6.60
CA LEU A 177 0.71 -5.13 5.87
C LEU A 177 1.73 -5.81 6.78
N THR A 178 2.33 -6.90 6.30
CA THR A 178 3.47 -7.51 6.98
C THR A 178 4.75 -6.72 6.69
N VAL A 179 5.63 -6.60 7.70
CA VAL A 179 6.80 -5.70 7.65
C VAL A 179 8.14 -6.41 7.65
N ASP A 180 8.16 -7.73 7.80
CA ASP A 180 9.37 -8.56 8.00
C ASP A 180 9.59 -9.65 6.94
N ASN A 181 8.77 -9.68 5.88
CA ASN A 181 8.87 -10.63 4.76
C ASN A 181 9.77 -10.13 3.61
N GLY A 182 10.56 -9.07 3.84
CA GLY A 182 11.45 -8.47 2.85
C GLY A 182 10.85 -7.25 2.14
N ASP A 183 11.71 -6.53 1.42
CA ASP A 183 11.30 -5.25 0.81
C ASP A 183 10.37 -5.46 -0.37
N PHE A 184 10.64 -6.47 -1.20
CA PHE A 184 9.77 -6.76 -2.35
C PHE A 184 8.35 -7.03 -1.91
N VAL A 185 8.16 -7.98 -0.97
CA VAL A 185 6.83 -8.35 -0.44
C VAL A 185 6.13 -7.13 0.20
N PHE A 186 6.87 -6.31 0.94
CA PHE A 186 6.30 -5.11 1.54
C PHE A 186 5.77 -4.12 0.51
N PHE A 187 6.55 -3.83 -0.55
CA PHE A 187 6.10 -2.90 -1.58
C PHE A 187 4.99 -3.49 -2.45
N ASP A 188 5.04 -4.78 -2.76
CA ASP A 188 4.00 -5.49 -3.49
C ASP A 188 2.67 -5.38 -2.75
N CYS A 189 2.61 -5.84 -1.50
CA CYS A 189 1.47 -5.69 -0.61
C CYS A 189 1.02 -4.23 -0.42
N ALA A 190 1.96 -3.29 -0.27
CA ALA A 190 1.59 -1.90 -0.01
C ALA A 190 0.88 -1.26 -1.20
N TYR A 191 1.32 -1.53 -2.43
CA TYR A 191 0.62 -1.04 -3.61
C TYR A 191 -0.71 -1.77 -3.80
N GLU A 192 -0.73 -3.10 -3.82
CA GLU A 192 -1.93 -3.89 -4.04
C GLU A 192 -3.05 -3.51 -3.07
N GLU A 193 -2.79 -3.60 -1.77
CA GLU A 193 -3.81 -3.39 -0.74
C GLU A 193 -4.28 -1.94 -0.64
N LEU A 194 -3.39 -0.96 -0.89
CA LEU A 194 -3.82 0.44 -0.94
C LEU A 194 -4.68 0.73 -2.16
N LEU A 195 -4.35 0.16 -3.33
CA LEU A 195 -5.16 0.34 -4.53
C LEU A 195 -6.51 -0.37 -4.39
N GLN A 196 -6.57 -1.57 -3.80
CA GLN A 196 -7.82 -2.25 -3.47
C GLN A 196 -8.65 -1.44 -2.47
N ALA A 197 -8.02 -0.88 -1.45
CA ALA A 197 -8.69 -0.02 -0.47
C ALA A 197 -9.30 1.25 -1.08
N LEU A 198 -8.85 1.65 -2.27
CA LEU A 198 -9.39 2.79 -3.05
C LEU A 198 -10.58 2.40 -3.93
N GLY A 199 -10.94 1.11 -4.07
CA GLY A 199 -12.16 0.69 -4.76
C GLY A 199 -12.12 -0.57 -5.60
N PRO A 200 -11.06 -0.87 -6.36
CA PRO A 200 -10.99 -2.09 -7.19
C PRO A 200 -10.65 -3.30 -6.32
N ILE A 201 -11.62 -3.80 -5.58
CA ILE A 201 -11.46 -4.86 -4.56
C ILE A 201 -11.72 -6.27 -5.10
N ASN A 202 -11.91 -6.43 -6.40
CA ASN A 202 -12.21 -7.74 -6.96
C ASN A 202 -10.99 -8.30 -7.67
N ASP A 203 -10.42 -9.37 -7.13
CA ASP A 203 -9.33 -10.06 -7.78
C ASP A 203 -9.78 -10.82 -9.01
N THR A 204 -8.89 -10.93 -9.96
CA THR A 204 -9.17 -11.56 -11.24
C THR A 204 -8.00 -12.37 -11.76
N SER A 205 -8.17 -13.69 -11.87
CA SER A 205 -7.14 -14.58 -12.42
C SER A 205 -7.02 -14.53 -13.96
N THR A 206 -7.86 -13.74 -14.64
CA THR A 206 -7.97 -13.72 -16.11
C THR A 206 -7.33 -12.50 -16.77
N VAL A 207 -6.91 -11.50 -16.00
CA VAL A 207 -6.18 -10.32 -16.48
C VAL A 207 -4.71 -10.45 -16.05
N PRO A 208 -3.79 -10.72 -16.98
CA PRO A 208 -2.40 -11.04 -16.62
C PRO A 208 -1.51 -9.83 -16.37
N TRP A 209 -2.08 -8.62 -16.40
CA TRP A 209 -1.31 -7.37 -16.34
C TRP A 209 -1.52 -6.60 -15.03
N THR A 210 -2.58 -6.90 -14.27
CA THR A 210 -2.95 -6.19 -13.05
C THR A 210 -2.36 -6.87 -11.82
N MET A 211 -1.99 -6.08 -10.82
CA MET A 211 -1.63 -6.60 -9.50
C MET A 211 -2.84 -7.18 -8.74
N PHE A 212 -4.07 -6.90 -9.17
CA PHE A 212 -5.30 -7.55 -8.67
C PHE A 212 -5.47 -8.98 -9.23
N ASN A 213 -4.37 -9.63 -9.58
CA ASN A 213 -4.27 -11.03 -9.96
C ASN A 213 -3.19 -11.67 -9.10
N ASP A 214 -3.56 -12.56 -8.18
CA ASP A 214 -2.69 -13.26 -7.22
C ASP A 214 -1.42 -13.89 -7.83
N LYS A 215 -1.37 -14.06 -9.16
CA LYS A 215 -0.22 -14.57 -9.89
C LYS A 215 0.73 -13.48 -10.38
N VAL A 216 0.38 -12.22 -10.17
CA VAL A 216 1.12 -11.04 -10.64
C VAL A 216 1.59 -10.28 -9.42
N SER A 217 2.90 -10.19 -9.24
CA SER A 217 3.51 -9.39 -8.18
C SER A 217 4.41 -8.34 -8.81
N MET A 218 4.24 -7.07 -8.49
CA MET A 218 4.94 -5.95 -9.13
C MET A 218 5.91 -5.24 -8.18
N GLY A 219 5.47 -4.91 -6.98
CA GLY A 219 6.25 -4.11 -6.03
C GLY A 219 6.32 -2.62 -6.38
N PHE A 220 5.52 -2.16 -7.34
CA PHE A 220 5.40 -0.75 -7.76
C PHE A 220 4.07 -0.52 -8.48
N PHE A 221 3.63 0.73 -8.57
CA PHE A 221 2.41 1.10 -9.28
C PHE A 221 2.64 1.11 -10.79
N ASP A 222 2.30 0.01 -11.45
CA ASP A 222 2.50 -0.21 -12.88
C ASP A 222 1.52 0.58 -13.76
N VAL A 223 1.84 0.67 -15.06
CA VAL A 223 1.07 1.46 -16.02
C VAL A 223 -0.35 0.93 -16.20
N TYR A 224 -0.56 -0.39 -16.12
CA TYR A 224 -1.88 -0.96 -16.30
C TYR A 224 -2.84 -0.55 -15.19
N ASP A 225 -2.42 -0.70 -13.95
CA ASP A 225 -3.25 -0.36 -12.79
C ASP A 225 -3.40 1.16 -12.63
N GLN A 226 -2.46 1.96 -13.17
CA GLN A 226 -2.68 3.40 -13.32
C GLN A 226 -3.86 3.72 -14.25
N TYR A 227 -4.08 2.97 -15.35
CA TYR A 227 -5.29 3.13 -16.18
C TYR A 227 -6.55 2.79 -15.39
N ILE A 228 -6.55 1.69 -14.65
CA ILE A 228 -7.70 1.27 -13.83
C ILE A 228 -8.08 2.34 -12.81
N LEU A 229 -7.10 2.84 -12.04
CA LEU A 229 -7.34 3.85 -11.01
C LEU A 229 -7.73 5.21 -11.61
N ASN A 230 -7.14 5.62 -12.73
CA ASN A 230 -7.51 6.88 -13.39
C ASN A 230 -8.91 6.83 -14.01
N LEU A 231 -9.34 5.68 -14.54
CA LEU A 231 -10.74 5.47 -14.90
C LEU A 231 -11.66 5.56 -13.69
N LEU A 232 -11.34 4.85 -12.60
CA LEU A 232 -12.17 4.83 -11.41
C LEU A 232 -12.36 6.24 -10.81
N TYR A 233 -11.27 7.04 -10.76
CA TYR A 233 -11.28 8.38 -10.18
C TYR A 233 -11.61 9.50 -11.18
N ASP A 234 -11.91 9.16 -12.44
CA ASP A 234 -12.39 10.11 -13.40
C ASP A 234 -13.71 10.77 -12.91
N PRO A 235 -13.90 12.09 -13.10
CA PRO A 235 -15.11 12.79 -12.65
C PRO A 235 -16.41 12.30 -13.28
N HIS A 236 -16.37 11.70 -14.47
CA HIS A 236 -17.54 11.12 -15.11
C HIS A 236 -18.03 9.84 -14.42
N ILE A 237 -17.13 9.12 -13.70
CA ILE A 237 -17.45 7.90 -12.97
C ILE A 237 -17.70 8.24 -11.51
N ARG A 238 -18.93 8.05 -11.05
CA ARG A 238 -19.36 8.38 -9.68
C ARG A 238 -19.64 7.13 -8.85
N PRO A 239 -19.52 7.21 -7.51
CA PRO A 239 -19.99 6.15 -6.62
C PRO A 239 -21.43 5.76 -6.94
N GLY A 240 -21.75 4.46 -6.83
CA GLY A 240 -23.08 3.93 -7.06
C GLY A 240 -23.47 3.70 -8.52
N MET A 241 -22.70 4.12 -9.49
CA MET A 241 -22.97 3.85 -10.91
C MET A 241 -22.99 2.35 -11.21
N THR A 242 -23.97 1.94 -12.02
CA THR A 242 -24.09 0.60 -12.61
C THR A 242 -23.09 0.41 -13.75
N VAL A 243 -22.94 -0.82 -14.20
CA VAL A 243 -22.14 -1.16 -15.41
C VAL A 243 -22.66 -0.39 -16.64
N GLU A 244 -23.97 -0.28 -16.82
CA GLU A 244 -24.58 0.43 -17.95
C GLU A 244 -24.35 1.94 -17.89
N GLU A 245 -24.48 2.53 -16.73
CA GLU A 245 -24.19 3.96 -16.53
C GLU A 245 -22.71 4.27 -16.76
N VAL A 246 -21.81 3.41 -16.31
CA VAL A 246 -20.38 3.56 -16.59
C VAL A 246 -20.08 3.43 -18.06
N LYS A 247 -20.66 2.44 -18.77
CA LYS A 247 -20.48 2.27 -20.23
C LYS A 247 -20.88 3.51 -21.02
N ALA A 248 -21.89 4.25 -20.54
CA ALA A 248 -22.36 5.46 -21.22
C ALA A 248 -21.35 6.62 -21.17
N VAL A 249 -20.52 6.71 -20.12
CA VAL A 249 -19.51 7.75 -19.93
C VAL A 249 -18.08 7.28 -20.19
N LEU A 250 -17.92 5.99 -20.43
CA LEU A 250 -16.60 5.34 -20.57
C LEU A 250 -15.73 5.92 -21.70
N PRO A 251 -16.25 6.30 -22.88
CA PRO A 251 -15.41 6.87 -23.93
C PRO A 251 -14.65 8.13 -23.50
N ASP A 252 -15.33 9.03 -22.80
CA ASP A 252 -14.72 10.29 -22.30
C ASP A 252 -13.73 9.98 -21.17
N ALA A 253 -14.15 9.20 -20.18
CA ALA A 253 -13.29 8.80 -19.05
C ALA A 253 -12.03 8.04 -19.51
N LEU A 254 -12.13 7.18 -20.52
CA LEU A 254 -11.01 6.46 -21.08
C LEU A 254 -10.02 7.40 -21.81
N ALA A 255 -10.54 8.37 -22.56
CA ALA A 255 -9.71 9.35 -23.24
C ALA A 255 -8.91 10.18 -22.22
N ASP A 256 -9.54 10.64 -21.14
CA ASP A 256 -8.91 11.42 -20.07
C ASP A 256 -7.87 10.58 -19.31
N ALA A 257 -8.22 9.36 -18.92
CA ALA A 257 -7.29 8.44 -18.24
C ALA A 257 -6.05 8.14 -19.11
N LYS A 258 -6.24 7.89 -20.41
CA LYS A 258 -5.13 7.61 -21.35
C LYS A 258 -4.22 8.84 -21.50
N ALA A 259 -4.79 10.03 -21.65
CA ALA A 259 -4.02 11.27 -21.76
C ALA A 259 -3.14 11.49 -20.51
N TRP A 260 -3.72 11.29 -19.32
CA TRP A 260 -3.00 11.46 -18.07
C TRP A 260 -1.89 10.41 -17.87
N VAL A 261 -2.22 9.12 -17.99
CA VAL A 261 -1.25 8.02 -17.78
C VAL A 261 -0.08 8.13 -18.74
N ARG A 262 -0.33 8.45 -20.02
CA ARG A 262 0.74 8.70 -21.00
C ARG A 262 1.63 9.88 -20.57
N LYS A 263 1.02 10.98 -20.14
CA LYS A 263 1.74 12.17 -19.68
C LYS A 263 2.66 11.87 -18.49
N VAL A 264 2.15 11.22 -17.44
CA VAL A 264 2.93 11.00 -16.19
C VAL A 264 4.02 9.93 -16.34
N ASN A 265 3.89 9.04 -17.34
CA ASN A 265 4.86 8.00 -17.64
C ASN A 265 5.74 8.32 -18.86
N ASN A 266 5.60 9.49 -19.50
CA ASN A 266 6.30 9.89 -20.72
C ASN A 266 6.15 8.85 -21.85
N LEU A 267 4.94 8.29 -22.01
CA LEU A 267 4.66 7.32 -23.07
C LEU A 267 4.33 8.05 -24.39
N PRO A 268 4.63 7.45 -25.57
CA PRO A 268 4.27 8.03 -26.85
C PRO A 268 2.75 8.12 -27.03
N GLU A 269 2.33 9.03 -27.92
CA GLU A 269 0.92 9.19 -28.30
C GLU A 269 0.37 7.97 -29.06
#